data_36b012a2fdb8764fbe639ea15fe22964
#
_entry.id   36b012a2fdb8764fbe639ea15fe22964
#
_cell.length_a   1.000
_cell.length_b   1.000
_cell.length_c   1.000
_cell.angle_alpha   90.00
_cell.angle_beta   90.00
_cell.angle_gamma   90.00
#
_symmetry.space_group_name_H-M   'P 1'
#
loop_
_entity.id
_entity.type
_entity.pdbx_description
1 polymer ?
#
loop_
_entity_poly.entity_id
_entity_poly.type
_entity_poly.pdbx_seq_one_letter_code
_entity_poly.pdbx_strand_id
1 'polypeptide(L)'
;MISREILNKAWRWYAHTAGVILIAGAISYGVLQAFSVRGPVITVTEGPSNVSTVVPYKGTLTYRISTQRHASCPGRVIVSFTFQGGGPPVTVLLSRPILSTEIKQTDDATIYFQLPENVYPGRWLFRSVVDSTCPTYSRQDVTAQFPFEVTPDVD
;
A
#
# COMPACT_ATOMS: atom_id res chain seq x y z
N MET A 1 47.30 -5.59 47.92
CA MET A 1 47.51 -4.52 46.94
C MET A 1 47.27 -5.06 45.56
N ILE A 2 46.16 -4.72 44.90
CA ILE A 2 45.87 -5.17 43.52
C ILE A 2 46.73 -4.34 42.58
N SER A 3 47.54 -5.00 41.76
CA SER A 3 48.44 -4.30 40.82
C SER A 3 47.61 -3.47 39.80
N ARG A 4 48.03 -2.23 39.53
CA ARG A 4 47.43 -1.34 38.54
C ARG A 4 47.31 -2.01 37.14
N GLU A 5 48.20 -2.93 36.84
CA GLU A 5 48.22 -3.67 35.58
C GLU A 5 47.00 -4.64 35.43
N ILE A 6 46.62 -5.31 36.54
CA ILE A 6 45.46 -6.18 36.57
C ILE A 6 44.18 -5.38 36.37
N LEU A 7 44.09 -4.20 36.99
CA LEU A 7 42.96 -3.31 36.88
C LEU A 7 42.78 -2.80 35.43
N ASN A 8 43.87 -2.39 34.77
CA ASN A 8 43.85 -1.90 33.39
C ASN A 8 43.49 -3.03 32.39
N LYS A 9 43.96 -4.26 32.65
CA LYS A 9 43.64 -5.42 31.80
C LYS A 9 42.17 -5.79 31.92
N ALA A 10 41.62 -5.79 33.12
CA ALA A 10 40.20 -6.04 33.38
C ALA A 10 39.31 -4.94 32.78
N TRP A 11 39.69 -3.67 32.86
CA TRP A 11 38.96 -2.57 32.26
C TRP A 11 38.91 -2.64 30.72
N ARG A 12 40.03 -2.99 30.08
CA ARG A 12 40.08 -3.18 28.61
C ARG A 12 39.20 -4.33 28.18
N TRP A 13 39.20 -5.43 28.91
CA TRP A 13 38.31 -6.58 28.64
C TRP A 13 36.82 -6.19 28.76
N TYR A 14 36.49 -5.45 29.83
CA TYR A 14 35.13 -4.98 30.06
C TYR A 14 34.67 -4.01 28.96
N ALA A 15 35.50 -3.10 28.54
CA ALA A 15 35.20 -2.17 27.44
C ALA A 15 35.00 -2.89 26.11
N HIS A 16 35.79 -3.91 25.79
CA HIS A 16 35.61 -4.71 24.58
C HIS A 16 34.31 -5.53 24.60
N THR A 17 33.99 -6.21 25.69
CA THR A 17 32.78 -6.99 25.81
C THR A 17 31.53 -6.12 25.78
N ALA A 18 31.52 -4.97 26.45
CA ALA A 18 30.42 -3.99 26.38
C ALA A 18 30.23 -3.45 24.94
N GLY A 19 31.32 -3.14 24.25
CA GLY A 19 31.26 -2.70 22.83
C GLY A 19 30.67 -3.75 21.91
N VAL A 20 31.07 -5.01 22.04
CA VAL A 20 30.52 -6.13 21.25
C VAL A 20 29.03 -6.33 21.51
N ILE A 21 28.59 -6.27 22.77
CA ILE A 21 27.17 -6.40 23.14
C ILE A 21 26.34 -5.28 22.56
N LEU A 22 26.81 -4.03 22.59
CA LEU A 22 26.12 -2.88 22.02
C LEU A 22 25.99 -2.98 20.49
N ILE A 23 27.05 -3.39 19.81
CA ILE A 23 27.03 -3.59 18.35
C ILE A 23 26.06 -4.73 17.97
N ALA A 24 26.14 -5.88 18.66
CA ALA A 24 25.25 -7.00 18.43
C ALA A 24 23.78 -6.62 18.71
N GLY A 25 23.51 -5.86 19.76
CA GLY A 25 22.19 -5.33 20.08
C GLY A 25 21.64 -4.37 19.00
N ALA A 26 22.48 -3.46 18.50
CA ALA A 26 22.11 -2.53 17.44
C ALA A 26 21.81 -3.26 16.11
N ILE A 27 22.63 -4.26 15.76
CA ILE A 27 22.40 -5.10 14.56
C ILE A 27 21.11 -5.91 14.72
N SER A 28 20.89 -6.55 15.86
CA SER A 28 19.67 -7.33 16.13
C SER A 28 18.41 -6.47 16.09
N TYR A 29 18.47 -5.27 16.66
CA TYR A 29 17.38 -4.31 16.61
C TYR A 29 17.10 -3.85 15.17
N GLY A 30 18.12 -3.53 14.39
CA GLY A 30 17.99 -3.15 12.98
C GLY A 30 17.39 -4.28 12.13
N VAL A 31 17.82 -5.52 12.35
CA VAL A 31 17.28 -6.71 11.68
C VAL A 31 15.81 -6.94 12.08
N LEU A 32 15.47 -6.87 13.36
CA LEU A 32 14.09 -7.00 13.84
C LEU A 32 13.20 -5.92 13.24
N GLN A 33 13.64 -4.67 13.19
CA GLN A 33 12.92 -3.57 12.54
C GLN A 33 12.72 -3.84 11.04
N ALA A 34 13.73 -4.33 10.33
CA ALA A 34 13.64 -4.63 8.91
C ALA A 34 12.68 -5.80 8.60
N PHE A 35 12.52 -6.76 9.52
CA PHE A 35 11.62 -7.90 9.36
C PHE A 35 10.20 -7.67 9.89
N SER A 36 10.01 -6.83 10.91
CA SER A 36 8.70 -6.59 11.53
C SER A 36 7.74 -5.76 10.67
N VAL A 37 8.24 -5.07 9.65
CA VAL A 37 7.47 -4.09 8.86
C VAL A 37 7.13 -4.58 7.44
N ARG A 38 7.21 -5.89 7.17
CA ARG A 38 6.89 -6.48 5.85
C ARG A 38 5.42 -6.82 5.64
N GLY A 39 4.56 -6.57 6.63
CA GLY A 39 3.11 -6.77 6.51
C GLY A 39 2.46 -5.79 5.53
N PRO A 40 1.23 -6.07 5.07
CA PRO A 40 0.46 -5.14 4.25
C PRO A 40 0.24 -3.83 5.01
N VAL A 41 0.36 -2.70 4.30
CA VAL A 41 0.02 -1.38 4.86
C VAL A 41 -1.50 -1.24 4.97
N ILE A 42 -2.21 -1.82 3.99
CA ILE A 42 -3.67 -1.86 3.95
C ILE A 42 -4.10 -3.29 3.62
N THR A 43 -5.04 -3.83 4.38
CA THR A 43 -5.76 -5.07 4.06
C THR A 43 -7.21 -4.75 3.74
N VAL A 44 -7.74 -5.46 2.76
CA VAL A 44 -9.18 -5.45 2.45
C VAL A 44 -9.83 -6.44 3.38
N THR A 45 -10.71 -5.97 4.27
CA THR A 45 -11.47 -6.79 5.22
C THR A 45 -12.75 -7.32 4.60
N GLU A 46 -13.38 -6.47 3.76
CA GLU A 46 -14.49 -6.89 2.90
C GLU A 46 -14.21 -6.43 1.48
N GLY A 47 -14.23 -7.38 0.54
CA GLY A 47 -13.95 -7.14 -0.87
C GLY A 47 -14.97 -6.21 -1.54
N PRO A 48 -14.71 -5.77 -2.76
CA PRO A 48 -15.62 -4.88 -3.47
C PRO A 48 -17.01 -5.50 -3.59
N SER A 49 -18.00 -4.85 -3.00
CA SER A 49 -19.42 -5.20 -3.01
C SER A 49 -20.24 -4.07 -3.62
N ASN A 50 -21.49 -4.35 -3.99
CA ASN A 50 -22.38 -3.38 -4.65
C ASN A 50 -21.72 -2.69 -5.86
N VAL A 51 -21.01 -3.50 -6.66
CA VAL A 51 -20.25 -3.01 -7.81
C VAL A 51 -21.21 -2.69 -8.95
N SER A 52 -21.08 -1.50 -9.56
CA SER A 52 -21.73 -1.18 -10.83
C SER A 52 -21.07 -1.98 -11.95
N THR A 53 -21.70 -3.09 -12.35
CA THR A 53 -21.17 -3.96 -13.42
C THR A 53 -21.39 -3.38 -14.81
N VAL A 54 -22.36 -2.47 -14.98
CA VAL A 54 -22.66 -1.75 -16.22
C VAL A 54 -22.75 -0.27 -15.91
N VAL A 55 -22.01 0.53 -16.67
CA VAL A 55 -21.91 1.98 -16.46
C VAL A 55 -22.02 2.69 -17.82
N PRO A 56 -22.82 3.75 -17.96
CA PRO A 56 -22.86 4.51 -19.22
C PRO A 56 -21.52 5.21 -19.48
N TYR A 57 -21.23 5.50 -20.73
CA TYR A 57 -20.04 6.27 -21.10
C TYR A 57 -19.99 7.59 -20.33
N LYS A 58 -18.83 7.94 -19.81
CA LYS A 58 -18.65 9.09 -18.88
C LYS A 58 -19.49 9.01 -17.59
N GLY A 59 -20.09 7.87 -17.30
CA GLY A 59 -20.87 7.66 -16.07
C GLY A 59 -20.00 7.46 -14.84
N THR A 60 -20.65 7.16 -13.72
CA THR A 60 -19.97 6.97 -12.42
C THR A 60 -19.92 5.49 -12.07
N LEU A 61 -18.72 4.95 -11.92
CA LEU A 61 -18.47 3.62 -11.38
C LEU A 61 -18.62 3.69 -9.85
N THR A 62 -19.38 2.77 -9.27
CA THR A 62 -19.62 2.73 -7.82
C THR A 62 -19.25 1.36 -7.27
N TYR A 63 -18.64 1.33 -6.10
CA TYR A 63 -18.42 0.10 -5.34
C TYR A 63 -18.21 0.41 -3.87
N ARG A 64 -18.50 -0.55 -3.00
CA ARG A 64 -18.27 -0.47 -1.56
C ARG A 64 -17.09 -1.35 -1.18
N ILE A 65 -16.27 -0.89 -0.26
CA ILE A 65 -15.08 -1.58 0.21
C ILE A 65 -14.85 -1.28 1.69
N SER A 66 -14.43 -2.28 2.46
CA SER A 66 -13.95 -2.10 3.83
C SER A 66 -12.48 -2.43 3.89
N THR A 67 -11.70 -1.51 4.45
CA THR A 67 -10.25 -1.65 4.56
C THR A 67 -9.78 -1.43 5.99
N GLN A 68 -8.71 -2.12 6.37
CA GLN A 68 -8.00 -1.91 7.61
C GLN A 68 -6.57 -1.49 7.32
N ARG A 69 -6.15 -0.38 7.92
CA ARG A 69 -4.80 0.13 7.79
C ARG A 69 -3.93 -0.30 8.97
N HIS A 70 -2.76 -0.84 8.68
CA HIS A 70 -1.81 -1.36 9.68
C HIS A 70 -0.63 -0.42 9.92
N ALA A 71 -0.35 0.48 8.99
CA ALA A 71 0.74 1.44 9.13
C ALA A 71 0.36 2.82 8.55
N SER A 72 0.84 3.88 9.20
CA SER A 72 0.61 5.25 8.77
C SER A 72 1.71 5.74 7.83
N CYS A 73 1.81 5.12 6.66
CA CYS A 73 2.77 5.50 5.62
C CYS A 73 2.13 6.46 4.62
N PRO A 74 2.84 7.49 4.16
CA PRO A 74 2.39 8.29 3.03
C PRO A 74 2.26 7.42 1.78
N GLY A 75 1.38 7.79 0.87
CA GLY A 75 1.15 7.01 -0.33
C GLY A 75 0.25 7.71 -1.33
N ARG A 76 -0.11 6.97 -2.36
CA ARG A 76 -1.05 7.40 -3.40
C ARG A 76 -1.97 6.26 -3.80
N VAL A 77 -3.18 6.59 -4.17
CA VAL A 77 -4.08 5.67 -4.84
C VAL A 77 -3.78 5.71 -6.33
N ILE A 78 -3.56 4.56 -6.92
CA ILE A 78 -3.40 4.37 -8.36
C ILE A 78 -4.60 3.58 -8.85
N VAL A 79 -5.36 4.14 -9.77
CA VAL A 79 -6.50 3.50 -10.42
C VAL A 79 -6.11 3.20 -11.86
N SER A 80 -6.34 1.98 -12.30
CA SER A 80 -6.14 1.56 -13.68
C SER A 80 -7.39 0.96 -14.27
N PHE A 81 -7.65 1.29 -15.53
CA PHE A 81 -8.68 0.68 -16.38
C PHE A 81 -7.97 -0.03 -17.52
N THR A 82 -8.15 -1.34 -17.63
CA THR A 82 -7.55 -2.14 -18.70
C THR A 82 -8.65 -2.68 -19.59
N PHE A 83 -8.59 -2.35 -20.88
CA PHE A 83 -9.56 -2.82 -21.87
C PHE A 83 -9.45 -4.34 -22.07
N GLN A 84 -10.58 -5.04 -22.06
CA GLN A 84 -10.68 -6.49 -22.19
C GLN A 84 -11.21 -6.93 -23.56
N GLY A 85 -11.50 -5.99 -24.47
CA GLY A 85 -11.88 -6.25 -25.85
C GLY A 85 -10.68 -6.74 -26.67
N GLY A 86 -10.94 -7.44 -27.78
CA GLY A 86 -9.87 -7.87 -28.70
C GLY A 86 -9.08 -6.66 -29.24
N GLY A 87 -7.75 -6.76 -29.22
CA GLY A 87 -6.84 -5.69 -29.67
C GLY A 87 -5.69 -5.46 -28.70
N PRO A 88 -4.81 -4.49 -28.97
CA PRO A 88 -3.72 -4.15 -28.05
C PRO A 88 -4.30 -3.67 -26.71
N PRO A 89 -3.69 -4.06 -25.56
CA PRO A 89 -4.17 -3.65 -24.25
C PRO A 89 -4.05 -2.12 -24.10
N VAL A 90 -5.20 -1.48 -23.87
CA VAL A 90 -5.24 -0.06 -23.52
C VAL A 90 -5.38 0.03 -22.02
N THR A 91 -4.48 0.77 -21.37
CA THR A 91 -4.54 0.99 -19.93
C THR A 91 -4.59 2.49 -19.66
N VAL A 92 -5.63 2.91 -18.95
CA VAL A 92 -5.77 4.28 -18.43
C VAL A 92 -5.33 4.28 -16.98
N LEU A 93 -4.40 5.16 -16.63
CA LEU A 93 -3.85 5.29 -15.29
C LEU A 93 -4.21 6.65 -14.69
N LEU A 94 -4.72 6.63 -13.47
CA LEU A 94 -5.00 7.81 -12.68
C LEU A 94 -4.30 7.66 -11.31
N SER A 95 -3.73 8.74 -10.80
CA SER A 95 -3.04 8.71 -9.51
C SER A 95 -3.43 9.91 -8.67
N ARG A 96 -3.73 9.66 -7.39
CA ARG A 96 -4.06 10.68 -6.40
C ARG A 96 -3.26 10.45 -5.11
N PRO A 97 -2.60 11.47 -4.54
CA PRO A 97 -1.96 11.32 -3.23
C PRO A 97 -3.02 11.05 -2.14
N ILE A 98 -2.65 10.26 -1.14
CA ILE A 98 -3.44 10.09 0.08
C ILE A 98 -2.99 11.17 1.05
N LEU A 99 -3.89 12.08 1.41
CA LEU A 99 -3.61 13.10 2.41
C LEU A 99 -3.54 12.48 3.81
N SER A 100 -2.63 12.98 4.64
CA SER A 100 -2.47 12.49 6.02
C SER A 100 -3.73 12.61 6.85
N THR A 101 -4.59 13.58 6.56
CA THR A 101 -5.92 13.80 7.17
C THR A 101 -6.95 12.75 6.78
N GLU A 102 -6.76 12.04 5.66
CA GLU A 102 -7.66 10.97 5.17
C GLU A 102 -7.29 9.59 5.75
N ILE A 103 -6.24 9.51 6.57
CA ILE A 103 -5.74 8.25 7.11
C ILE A 103 -6.61 7.83 8.30
N LYS A 104 -7.57 6.94 8.06
CA LYS A 104 -8.32 6.25 9.10
C LYS A 104 -7.77 4.85 9.31
N GLN A 105 -7.86 4.34 10.55
CA GLN A 105 -7.40 2.99 10.89
C GLN A 105 -8.30 1.92 10.26
N THR A 106 -9.60 2.17 10.22
CA THR A 106 -10.60 1.34 9.53
C THR A 106 -11.46 2.25 8.69
N ASP A 107 -11.67 1.91 7.45
CA ASP A 107 -12.50 2.66 6.51
C ASP A 107 -13.49 1.73 5.84
N ASP A 108 -14.78 2.04 5.98
CA ASP A 108 -15.88 1.43 5.24
C ASP A 108 -16.50 2.53 4.39
N ALA A 109 -16.25 2.46 3.09
CA ALA A 109 -16.59 3.53 2.18
C ALA A 109 -17.26 3.01 0.90
N THR A 110 -18.26 3.78 0.44
CA THR A 110 -18.74 3.68 -0.94
C THR A 110 -17.94 4.64 -1.79
N ILE A 111 -17.25 4.10 -2.77
CA ILE A 111 -16.42 4.85 -3.69
C ILE A 111 -17.22 5.19 -4.93
N TYR A 112 -17.21 6.45 -5.30
CA TYR A 112 -17.80 6.98 -6.53
C TYR A 112 -16.65 7.45 -7.42
N PHE A 113 -16.56 6.88 -8.61
CA PHE A 113 -15.48 7.18 -9.52
C PHE A 113 -16.03 7.57 -10.89
N GLN A 114 -15.86 8.84 -11.27
CA GLN A 114 -16.23 9.33 -12.60
C GLN A 114 -15.31 8.72 -13.66
N LEU A 115 -15.87 8.04 -14.66
CA LEU A 115 -15.09 7.46 -15.73
C LEU A 115 -14.44 8.54 -16.60
N PRO A 116 -13.14 8.43 -16.88
CA PRO A 116 -12.46 9.37 -17.77
C PRO A 116 -12.90 9.15 -19.23
N GLU A 117 -12.77 10.19 -20.06
CA GLU A 117 -13.23 10.19 -21.45
C GLU A 117 -12.59 9.12 -22.34
N ASN A 118 -11.38 8.67 -22.00
CA ASN A 118 -10.67 7.63 -22.71
C ASN A 118 -11.06 6.18 -22.31
N VAL A 119 -12.03 6.02 -21.39
CA VAL A 119 -12.66 4.75 -21.08
C VAL A 119 -13.94 4.65 -21.91
N TYR A 120 -13.80 4.21 -23.15
CA TYR A 120 -14.86 4.11 -24.18
C TYR A 120 -15.74 2.86 -23.99
N PRO A 121 -16.87 2.74 -24.70
CA PRO A 121 -17.77 1.59 -24.62
C PRO A 121 -17.06 0.26 -24.88
N GLY A 122 -17.38 -0.75 -24.04
CA GLY A 122 -16.81 -2.08 -24.08
C GLY A 122 -16.52 -2.65 -22.69
N ARG A 123 -15.82 -3.79 -22.65
CA ARG A 123 -15.47 -4.47 -21.39
C ARG A 123 -14.12 -4.00 -20.86
N TRP A 124 -14.10 -3.68 -19.58
CA TRP A 124 -12.94 -3.17 -18.88
C TRP A 124 -12.67 -3.91 -17.58
N LEU A 125 -11.42 -3.95 -17.16
CA LEU A 125 -10.98 -4.36 -15.83
C LEU A 125 -10.60 -3.12 -15.04
N PHE A 126 -11.32 -2.87 -13.96
CA PHE A 126 -10.95 -1.87 -12.96
C PHE A 126 -9.95 -2.47 -11.97
N ARG A 127 -8.92 -1.71 -11.62
CA ARG A 127 -8.01 -2.07 -10.53
C ARG A 127 -7.60 -0.83 -9.76
N SER A 128 -7.75 -0.89 -8.45
CA SER A 128 -7.28 0.14 -7.50
C SER A 128 -6.17 -0.43 -6.64
N VAL A 129 -5.09 0.33 -6.52
CA VAL A 129 -3.89 -0.03 -5.77
C VAL A 129 -3.50 1.14 -4.89
N VAL A 130 -3.17 0.87 -3.64
CA VAL A 130 -2.51 1.85 -2.78
C VAL A 130 -1.01 1.58 -2.81
N ASP A 131 -0.27 2.55 -3.32
CA ASP A 131 1.19 2.55 -3.36
C ASP A 131 1.69 3.35 -2.15
N SER A 132 2.22 2.65 -1.15
CA SER A 132 2.66 3.22 0.13
C SER A 132 4.18 3.23 0.22
N THR A 133 4.73 4.36 0.67
CA THR A 133 6.17 4.52 0.92
C THR A 133 6.40 4.70 2.41
N CYS A 134 6.86 3.64 3.06
CA CYS A 134 7.25 3.66 4.47
C CYS A 134 8.76 3.93 4.59
N PRO A 135 9.29 4.33 5.76
CA PRO A 135 10.70 4.66 5.94
C PRO A 135 11.68 3.55 5.54
N THR A 136 11.26 2.30 5.63
CA THR A 136 12.12 1.13 5.39
C THR A 136 11.73 0.29 4.18
N TYR A 137 10.57 0.54 3.55
CA TYR A 137 10.08 -0.22 2.40
C TYR A 137 8.99 0.54 1.63
N SER A 138 8.82 0.19 0.36
CA SER A 138 7.67 0.61 -0.45
C SER A 138 6.84 -0.62 -0.81
N ARG A 139 5.51 -0.47 -0.84
CA ARG A 139 4.59 -1.56 -1.12
C ARG A 139 3.36 -1.09 -1.87
N GLN A 140 2.87 -1.98 -2.73
CA GLN A 140 1.62 -1.84 -3.43
C GLN A 140 0.61 -2.87 -2.91
N ASP A 141 -0.47 -2.40 -2.33
CA ASP A 141 -1.57 -3.22 -1.84
C ASP A 141 -2.80 -3.03 -2.76
N VAL A 142 -3.29 -4.13 -3.36
CA VAL A 142 -4.49 -4.09 -4.20
C VAL A 142 -5.72 -3.94 -3.32
N THR A 143 -6.50 -2.89 -3.54
CA THR A 143 -7.69 -2.61 -2.74
C THR A 143 -8.98 -3.03 -3.43
N ALA A 144 -9.06 -2.94 -4.75
CA ALA A 144 -10.19 -3.42 -5.52
C ALA A 144 -9.76 -3.91 -6.90
N GLN A 145 -10.42 -4.95 -7.40
CA GLN A 145 -10.26 -5.42 -8.78
C GLN A 145 -11.53 -6.14 -9.21
N PHE A 146 -12.15 -5.67 -10.30
CA PHE A 146 -13.35 -6.29 -10.86
C PHE A 146 -13.55 -5.89 -12.33
N PRO A 147 -14.21 -6.74 -13.14
CA PRO A 147 -14.61 -6.40 -14.50
C PRO A 147 -15.91 -5.57 -14.48
N PHE A 148 -16.06 -4.69 -15.47
CA PHE A 148 -17.29 -3.93 -15.73
C PHE A 148 -17.43 -3.64 -17.22
N GLU A 149 -18.62 -3.24 -17.63
CA GLU A 149 -18.94 -2.90 -19.02
C GLU A 149 -19.35 -1.44 -19.12
N VAL A 150 -18.80 -0.74 -20.10
CA VAL A 150 -19.21 0.63 -20.45
C VAL A 150 -20.17 0.55 -21.62
N THR A 151 -21.39 1.06 -21.45
CA THR A 151 -22.38 1.17 -22.52
C THR A 151 -22.25 2.47 -23.27
N PRO A 152 -22.60 2.53 -24.57
CA PRO A 152 -22.72 3.78 -25.28
C PRO A 152 -23.68 4.75 -24.56
N ASP A 153 -23.45 6.04 -24.74
CA ASP A 153 -24.42 7.05 -24.33
C ASP A 153 -25.68 6.87 -25.19
N VAL A 154 -26.81 6.69 -24.54
CA VAL A 154 -28.11 6.59 -25.23
C VAL A 154 -28.67 8.02 -25.22
N ASP A 155 -28.45 8.74 -26.32
CA ASP A 155 -29.10 10.03 -26.59
C ASP A 155 -30.63 9.93 -26.57
#